data_b7504aab1a40a98da2fc499ccabf3408
#
_entry.id   b7504aab1a40a98da2fc499ccabf3408
#
_cell.length_a   1.000
_cell.length_b   1.000
_cell.length_c   1.000
_cell.angle_alpha   90.00
_cell.angle_beta   90.00
_cell.angle_gamma   90.00
#
_symmetry.space_group_name_H-M   'P 1'
#
loop_
_entity.id
_entity.type
_entity.pdbx_description
1 polymer ?
#
loop_
_entity_poly.entity_id
_entity_poly.type
_entity_poly.pdbx_seq_one_letter_code
_entity_poly.pdbx_strand_id
1 'polypeptide(L)'
;MAAFTLSYAAAAAPSFQITSQRVTSDLTTSPFSCARSSSSKGLCRFEGLRAHSAVAACRDLGGSVVRDVAGVPISSSGRHGGPLCVRMVAAPVKRGVDVEFDTKVFKKEKITLDRQDEYIVRGGRDLFELLPKAFQGIKQIGVLGWGSQGPAQAQNLRDSLAVAKSDIVVKVGLRKGSKSCDDARAAGFTEATNTLGDVLETVAESDLVLLLISDAAQADNYRQIFTAMKPNSILGLSHGFLLGHLQSGNEEFRKDISVIAVCPKGMGPSVRRLYVQGKEVNGAGINSSFAVHQDVDGRATDVALGWSVGLGSPFTFATTLEDEYKSDIFGERGILLGAVHGVVEALFRRYTGYGMPEDAAYKNTVESITGIISKTISTKGMLAVYQSLSDEGKKEFEAAYSASYYPNMDVLYEIYEDVASGNEIRSVVMAGRRFSAKEGLPSFPLGKIDQTRMWKVGEKVRAVRPEGDVGPLHPFTAGVYVSLMMAQIEILRQKGHSYSEIVNESVIEAVDSLNPFMHARGVAFMVDNCSTTARLGSRKWAPRFDYAFVSVDVGDRIKDDLIEKFLTDPVHQAIAVCAELRPTLDIAVNANADYVRPELRQ
;
A
#
# COMPACT_ATOMS: atom_id res chain seq x y z
N MET A 1 20.46 58.24 -13.28
CA MET A 1 21.02 58.50 -14.64
C MET A 1 22.17 57.52 -14.83
N ALA A 2 22.02 56.60 -15.72
CA ALA A 2 22.92 55.92 -16.62
C ALA A 2 22.27 54.60 -17.07
N ALA A 3 21.75 54.65 -18.29
CA ALA A 3 21.24 53.48 -18.99
C ALA A 3 22.42 52.71 -19.61
N PHE A 4 22.41 51.40 -19.51
CA PHE A 4 23.21 50.54 -20.35
C PHE A 4 22.29 49.63 -21.16
N THR A 5 22.26 49.93 -22.46
CA THR A 5 21.74 49.12 -23.54
C THR A 5 22.72 48.02 -23.88
N LEU A 6 22.31 46.77 -23.93
CA LEU A 6 23.06 45.67 -24.54
C LEU A 6 22.25 45.05 -25.67
N SER A 7 22.86 45.09 -26.84
CA SER A 7 22.36 44.64 -28.14
C SER A 7 22.39 43.11 -28.23
N TYR A 8 21.31 42.55 -28.81
CA TYR A 8 21.22 41.17 -29.27
C TYR A 8 22.01 40.94 -30.55
N ALA A 9 22.91 39.98 -30.55
CA ALA A 9 23.50 39.41 -31.74
C ALA A 9 22.87 38.01 -31.98
N ALA A 10 22.19 37.87 -33.11
CA ALA A 10 21.65 36.62 -33.58
C ALA A 10 22.75 35.74 -34.19
N ALA A 11 22.91 34.52 -33.72
CA ALA A 11 23.74 33.50 -34.36
C ALA A 11 22.85 32.49 -35.07
N ALA A 12 23.12 32.28 -36.37
CA ALA A 12 22.39 31.39 -37.26
C ALA A 12 22.67 29.91 -36.97
N ALA A 13 21.64 29.07 -37.07
CA ALA A 13 21.75 27.63 -37.01
C ALA A 13 22.13 27.03 -38.36
N PRO A 14 22.93 25.95 -38.40
CA PRO A 14 23.23 25.25 -39.65
C PRO A 14 22.11 24.25 -40.01
N SER A 15 21.67 24.31 -41.27
CA SER A 15 20.74 23.37 -41.89
C SER A 15 21.46 22.07 -42.25
N PHE A 16 20.90 20.93 -41.76
CA PHE A 16 21.29 19.60 -42.23
C PHE A 16 20.31 19.15 -43.32
N GLN A 17 20.85 18.90 -44.54
CA GLN A 17 20.14 18.22 -45.62
C GLN A 17 20.20 16.72 -45.43
N ILE A 18 19.05 16.07 -45.45
CA ILE A 18 18.91 14.60 -45.47
C ILE A 18 18.80 14.14 -46.92
N THR A 19 19.87 13.49 -47.44
CA THR A 19 19.86 12.78 -48.72
C THR A 19 19.27 11.37 -48.52
N SER A 20 18.17 11.12 -49.20
CA SER A 20 17.56 9.77 -49.28
C SER A 20 18.32 8.90 -50.29
N GLN A 21 18.95 7.83 -49.84
CA GLN A 21 19.40 6.75 -50.73
C GLN A 21 18.35 5.60 -50.68
N ARG A 22 17.77 5.34 -51.84
CA ARG A 22 17.00 4.13 -52.12
C ARG A 22 17.97 2.97 -52.30
N VAL A 23 17.80 1.90 -51.54
CA VAL A 23 18.41 0.61 -51.82
C VAL A 23 17.30 -0.32 -52.35
N THR A 24 17.44 -0.69 -53.61
CA THR A 24 16.68 -1.77 -54.24
C THR A 24 17.41 -3.08 -53.97
N SER A 25 16.73 -4.08 -53.45
CA SER A 25 17.21 -5.45 -53.45
C SER A 25 16.13 -6.40 -53.99
N ASP A 26 16.55 -7.21 -54.94
CA ASP A 26 15.78 -8.12 -55.75
C ASP A 26 15.11 -9.24 -54.93
N LEU A 27 13.88 -9.52 -55.30
CA LEU A 27 13.13 -10.70 -54.90
C LEU A 27 13.37 -11.83 -55.94
N THR A 28 13.91 -12.95 -55.51
CA THR A 28 13.81 -14.22 -56.25
C THR A 28 12.67 -15.05 -55.68
N THR A 29 11.75 -15.37 -56.58
CA THR A 29 10.57 -16.20 -56.39
C THR A 29 10.89 -17.68 -56.51
N SER A 30 10.25 -18.52 -55.70
CA SER A 30 9.86 -19.86 -56.13
C SER A 30 8.53 -20.28 -55.49
N PRO A 31 7.69 -21.01 -56.22
CA PRO A 31 6.28 -21.16 -55.90
C PRO A 31 5.97 -22.49 -55.20
N PHE A 32 5.11 -22.47 -54.20
CA PHE A 32 4.36 -23.68 -53.83
C PHE A 32 2.87 -23.44 -54.03
N SER A 33 2.32 -24.24 -54.91
CA SER A 33 0.89 -24.34 -55.19
C SER A 33 0.14 -24.99 -54.04
N CYS A 34 -0.97 -24.41 -53.63
CA CYS A 34 -1.96 -25.11 -52.83
C CYS A 34 -3.33 -25.02 -53.50
N ALA A 35 -3.87 -26.18 -53.79
CA ALA A 35 -5.15 -26.37 -54.43
C ALA A 35 -6.32 -25.95 -53.54
N ARG A 36 -7.32 -25.31 -54.13
CA ARG A 36 -8.63 -25.05 -53.53
C ARG A 36 -9.43 -26.35 -53.46
N SER A 37 -10.02 -26.65 -52.33
CA SER A 37 -11.26 -27.41 -52.24
C SER A 37 -12.25 -26.70 -51.34
N SER A 38 -13.41 -26.50 -51.87
CA SER A 38 -14.60 -25.93 -51.24
C SER A 38 -15.28 -26.95 -50.34
N SER A 39 -15.70 -26.61 -49.13
CA SER A 39 -17.09 -26.74 -48.69
C SER A 39 -17.26 -26.68 -47.15
N SER A 40 -18.35 -26.04 -46.78
CA SER A 40 -19.22 -26.26 -45.62
C SER A 40 -18.77 -25.93 -44.21
N LYS A 41 -19.50 -24.95 -43.68
CA LYS A 41 -19.96 -24.67 -42.32
C LYS A 41 -19.73 -25.76 -41.26
N GLY A 42 -19.03 -25.40 -40.21
CA GLY A 42 -19.00 -26.12 -38.96
C GLY A 42 -18.69 -25.19 -37.77
N LEU A 43 -19.69 -24.88 -36.99
CA LEU A 43 -19.53 -24.24 -35.67
C LEU A 43 -18.71 -25.17 -34.77
N CYS A 44 -17.53 -24.77 -34.34
CA CYS A 44 -16.84 -25.43 -33.24
C CYS A 44 -17.44 -24.97 -31.90
N ARG A 45 -18.17 -25.85 -31.28
CA ARG A 45 -18.57 -25.80 -29.89
C ARG A 45 -17.35 -26.17 -29.03
N PHE A 46 -16.93 -25.27 -28.15
CA PHE A 46 -16.00 -25.62 -27.07
C PHE A 46 -16.77 -26.41 -26.02
N GLU A 47 -16.49 -27.70 -25.89
CA GLU A 47 -16.93 -28.50 -24.73
C GLU A 47 -15.89 -28.37 -23.62
N GLY A 48 -16.40 -28.01 -22.42
CA GLY A 48 -15.60 -27.79 -21.23
C GLY A 48 -14.94 -29.06 -20.70
N LEU A 49 -13.71 -28.92 -20.27
CA LEU A 49 -12.97 -29.92 -19.51
C LEU A 49 -13.68 -30.21 -18.18
N ARG A 50 -14.20 -31.41 -18.03
CA ARG A 50 -14.67 -31.93 -16.73
C ARG A 50 -13.45 -32.31 -15.90
N ALA A 51 -13.33 -31.73 -14.72
CA ALA A 51 -12.40 -32.18 -13.69
C ALA A 51 -12.87 -33.53 -13.13
N HIS A 52 -12.05 -34.56 -13.28
CA HIS A 52 -12.21 -35.82 -12.57
C HIS A 52 -11.59 -35.69 -11.17
N SER A 53 -12.44 -35.74 -10.15
CA SER A 53 -12.01 -35.95 -8.76
C SER A 53 -11.58 -37.41 -8.58
N ALA A 54 -10.28 -37.62 -8.35
CA ALA A 54 -9.77 -38.90 -7.88
C ALA A 54 -9.84 -38.93 -6.36
N VAL A 55 -10.78 -39.75 -5.83
CA VAL A 55 -10.80 -40.13 -4.42
C VAL A 55 -9.83 -41.30 -4.25
N ALA A 56 -8.71 -41.05 -3.57
CA ALA A 56 -7.80 -42.09 -3.11
C ALA A 56 -8.24 -42.51 -1.70
N ALA A 57 -8.61 -43.76 -1.56
CA ALA A 57 -8.90 -44.38 -0.28
C ALA A 57 -7.61 -44.64 0.51
N CYS A 58 -7.48 -44.08 1.71
CA CYS A 58 -6.60 -44.62 2.75
C CYS A 58 -7.42 -45.36 3.79
N ARG A 59 -7.14 -46.64 3.95
CA ARG A 59 -7.66 -47.50 5.02
C ARG A 59 -6.74 -47.47 6.24
N ASP A 60 -7.42 -47.42 7.39
CA ASP A 60 -7.06 -47.93 8.70
C ASP A 60 -5.81 -47.44 9.45
N LEU A 61 -6.09 -46.81 10.61
CA LEU A 61 -5.75 -47.33 11.93
C LEU A 61 -6.29 -46.41 13.06
N GLY A 62 -7.16 -47.02 13.93
CA GLY A 62 -7.18 -46.74 15.36
C GLY A 62 -8.15 -45.69 15.94
N GLY A 63 -9.34 -46.05 16.19
CA GLY A 63 -10.18 -45.92 17.40
C GLY A 63 -10.18 -44.64 18.25
N SER A 64 -11.35 -43.95 18.32
CA SER A 64 -12.18 -43.82 19.52
C SER A 64 -13.39 -42.90 19.30
N VAL A 65 -14.56 -43.46 19.58
CA VAL A 65 -15.81 -42.90 20.10
C VAL A 65 -16.22 -41.48 19.66
N VAL A 66 -17.16 -41.43 18.72
CA VAL A 66 -18.08 -40.30 18.56
C VAL A 66 -19.49 -40.76 18.93
N ARG A 67 -20.14 -40.01 19.82
CA ARG A 67 -21.55 -40.22 20.18
C ARG A 67 -22.44 -39.53 19.15
N ASP A 68 -23.47 -40.26 18.73
CA ASP A 68 -24.58 -39.86 17.89
C ASP A 68 -25.38 -38.69 18.45
N VAL A 69 -25.82 -37.79 17.58
CA VAL A 69 -27.05 -37.03 17.76
C VAL A 69 -27.89 -37.15 16.48
N ALA A 70 -28.93 -37.92 16.67
CA ALA A 70 -30.23 -38.02 16.02
C ALA A 70 -30.48 -37.48 14.63
N GLY A 71 -30.96 -38.38 13.79
CA GLY A 71 -31.46 -38.18 12.45
C GLY A 71 -32.80 -37.45 12.35
N VAL A 72 -32.99 -36.83 11.20
CA VAL A 72 -34.30 -36.43 10.66
C VAL A 72 -34.43 -37.01 9.26
N PRO A 73 -35.54 -37.67 8.91
CA PRO A 73 -35.72 -38.33 7.61
C PRO A 73 -36.06 -37.33 6.52
N ILE A 74 -35.39 -37.45 5.38
CA ILE A 74 -35.69 -36.67 4.16
C ILE A 74 -36.77 -37.41 3.38
N SER A 75 -37.98 -36.85 3.30
CA SER A 75 -38.99 -37.28 2.35
C SER A 75 -38.80 -36.59 0.99
N SER A 76 -38.68 -37.37 -0.04
CA SER A 76 -38.60 -36.91 -1.44
C SER A 76 -40.00 -36.64 -1.99
N SER A 77 -40.30 -35.39 -2.39
CA SER A 77 -41.33 -35.12 -3.39
C SER A 77 -41.06 -33.78 -4.11
N GLY A 78 -40.81 -33.86 -5.39
CA GLY A 78 -41.40 -33.02 -6.45
C GLY A 78 -40.90 -31.60 -6.69
N ARG A 79 -40.06 -31.46 -7.72
CA ARG A 79 -40.06 -30.36 -8.74
C ARG A 79 -40.34 -28.92 -8.32
N HIS A 80 -39.31 -28.10 -8.40
CA HIS A 80 -39.25 -26.87 -9.27
C HIS A 80 -37.85 -26.24 -9.09
N GLY A 81 -37.15 -26.03 -10.22
CA GLY A 81 -35.84 -25.37 -10.24
C GLY A 81 -36.00 -23.87 -9.99
N GLY A 82 -35.66 -23.45 -8.78
CA GLY A 82 -35.35 -22.06 -8.48
C GLY A 82 -33.84 -21.93 -8.26
N PRO A 83 -33.24 -20.76 -8.46
CA PRO A 83 -31.82 -20.58 -8.22
C PRO A 83 -31.50 -20.87 -6.75
N LEU A 84 -30.52 -21.74 -6.53
CA LEU A 84 -29.96 -22.00 -5.19
C LEU A 84 -29.33 -20.68 -4.69
N CYS A 85 -30.12 -19.98 -3.88
CA CYS A 85 -29.57 -18.89 -3.07
C CYS A 85 -28.78 -19.54 -1.93
N VAL A 86 -27.46 -19.68 -2.14
CA VAL A 86 -26.56 -20.07 -1.05
C VAL A 86 -26.58 -18.91 -0.06
N ARG A 87 -27.38 -19.02 0.99
CA ARG A 87 -27.25 -18.16 2.17
C ARG A 87 -25.86 -18.45 2.75
N MET A 88 -24.91 -17.56 2.47
CA MET A 88 -23.67 -17.53 3.25
C MET A 88 -24.07 -17.22 4.69
N VAL A 89 -24.05 -18.26 5.54
CA VAL A 89 -24.06 -18.06 6.98
C VAL A 89 -22.75 -17.35 7.29
N ALA A 90 -22.84 -16.11 7.74
CA ALA A 90 -21.67 -15.37 8.17
C ALA A 90 -20.90 -16.24 9.18
N ALA A 91 -19.67 -16.59 8.84
CA ALA A 91 -18.79 -17.26 9.78
C ALA A 91 -18.70 -16.38 11.05
N PRO A 92 -18.65 -16.96 12.26
CA PRO A 92 -18.48 -16.16 13.46
C PRO A 92 -17.23 -15.30 13.30
N VAL A 93 -17.40 -13.97 13.44
CA VAL A 93 -16.30 -13.01 13.38
C VAL A 93 -15.24 -13.47 14.39
N LYS A 94 -14.06 -13.85 13.92
CA LYS A 94 -12.92 -14.09 14.81
C LYS A 94 -12.67 -12.78 15.54
N ARG A 95 -12.65 -12.81 16.88
CA ARG A 95 -12.22 -11.65 17.66
C ARG A 95 -10.80 -11.33 17.27
N GLY A 96 -10.51 -10.04 17.06
CA GLY A 96 -9.16 -9.54 16.77
C GLY A 96 -8.15 -10.09 17.78
N VAL A 97 -6.93 -10.26 17.37
CA VAL A 97 -5.85 -10.71 18.24
C VAL A 97 -5.62 -9.61 19.30
N ASP A 98 -5.89 -9.93 20.56
CA ASP A 98 -5.60 -9.04 21.69
C ASP A 98 -4.09 -9.06 21.90
N VAL A 99 -3.40 -8.11 21.27
CA VAL A 99 -1.95 -7.99 21.39
C VAL A 99 -1.64 -7.06 22.57
N GLU A 100 -1.59 -7.63 23.76
CA GLU A 100 -1.16 -6.93 24.96
C GLU A 100 0.37 -6.81 24.99
N PHE A 101 0.88 -5.64 25.42
CA PHE A 101 2.31 -5.40 25.58
C PHE A 101 2.60 -4.61 26.86
N ASP A 102 3.80 -4.74 27.37
CA ASP A 102 4.30 -3.95 28.49
C ASP A 102 5.48 -3.09 28.07
N THR A 103 5.55 -1.88 28.61
CA THR A 103 6.65 -0.93 28.40
C THR A 103 7.12 -0.35 29.73
N LYS A 104 8.44 -0.18 29.87
CA LYS A 104 9.08 0.42 31.04
C LYS A 104 9.42 1.91 30.83
N VAL A 105 9.25 2.39 29.59
CA VAL A 105 9.69 3.73 29.17
C VAL A 105 8.52 4.63 28.84
N PHE A 106 7.54 4.12 28.10
CA PHE A 106 6.43 4.92 27.57
C PHE A 106 5.14 4.69 28.36
N LYS A 107 4.22 5.62 28.24
CA LYS A 107 2.88 5.48 28.82
C LYS A 107 1.99 4.69 27.86
N LYS A 108 1.59 3.48 28.27
CA LYS A 108 0.54 2.71 27.61
C LYS A 108 -0.83 3.34 27.88
N GLU A 109 -1.61 3.55 26.83
CA GLU A 109 -2.96 4.10 26.89
C GLU A 109 -3.94 3.09 26.32
N LYS A 110 -5.07 2.90 27.00
CA LYS A 110 -6.15 2.05 26.55
C LYS A 110 -7.13 2.89 25.74
N ILE A 111 -7.51 2.41 24.57
CA ILE A 111 -8.56 2.96 23.72
C ILE A 111 -9.63 1.91 23.49
N THR A 112 -10.88 2.34 23.25
CA THR A 112 -11.97 1.42 22.92
C THR A 112 -12.49 1.70 21.53
N LEU A 113 -12.36 0.73 20.64
CA LEU A 113 -12.79 0.75 19.24
C LEU A 113 -13.85 -0.32 19.04
N ASP A 114 -15.08 0.04 18.71
CA ASP A 114 -16.22 -0.88 18.59
C ASP A 114 -16.32 -1.91 19.75
N ARG A 115 -16.30 -1.41 20.98
CA ARG A 115 -16.37 -2.25 22.20
C ARG A 115 -15.19 -3.23 22.37
N GLN A 116 -14.14 -3.09 21.57
CA GLN A 116 -12.89 -3.81 21.74
C GLN A 116 -11.86 -2.87 22.37
N ASP A 117 -11.18 -3.35 23.39
CA ASP A 117 -10.13 -2.60 24.05
C ASP A 117 -8.81 -2.88 23.37
N GLU A 118 -8.17 -1.82 22.90
CA GLU A 118 -6.83 -1.88 22.31
C GLU A 118 -5.87 -0.97 23.08
N TYR A 119 -4.58 -1.23 22.96
CA TYR A 119 -3.56 -0.46 23.65
C TYR A 119 -2.64 0.25 22.67
N ILE A 120 -2.37 1.52 22.95
CA ILE A 120 -1.48 2.37 22.16
C ILE A 120 -0.45 3.07 23.03
N VAL A 121 0.57 3.60 22.36
CA VAL A 121 1.46 4.64 22.91
C VAL A 121 1.26 5.91 22.08
N ARG A 122 0.90 7.02 22.71
CA ARG A 122 0.88 8.33 22.03
C ARG A 122 2.30 8.77 21.76
N GLY A 123 2.51 9.36 20.59
CA GLY A 123 3.76 9.98 20.20
C GLY A 123 3.74 11.49 20.41
N GLY A 124 4.82 12.12 20.06
CA GLY A 124 5.02 13.56 20.15
C GLY A 124 6.50 13.87 20.35
N ARG A 125 6.91 15.08 19.98
CA ARG A 125 8.31 15.51 20.08
C ARG A 125 8.77 15.68 21.54
N ASP A 126 7.86 15.92 22.44
CA ASP A 126 8.08 15.96 23.89
C ASP A 126 8.58 14.61 24.45
N LEU A 127 8.27 13.50 23.78
CA LEU A 127 8.77 12.18 24.15
C LEU A 127 10.18 11.88 23.65
N PHE A 128 10.78 12.72 22.83
CA PHE A 128 12.13 12.46 22.31
C PHE A 128 13.19 12.39 23.43
N GLU A 129 12.98 13.07 24.54
CA GLU A 129 13.84 12.96 25.72
C GLU A 129 13.92 11.55 26.30
N LEU A 130 12.93 10.68 26.00
CA LEU A 130 12.89 9.29 26.44
C LEU A 130 13.68 8.35 25.55
N LEU A 131 14.05 8.78 24.33
CA LEU A 131 14.73 7.92 23.35
C LEU A 131 16.04 7.30 23.87
N PRO A 132 16.93 8.02 24.60
CA PRO A 132 18.13 7.40 25.16
C PRO A 132 17.83 6.26 26.15
N LYS A 133 16.71 6.34 26.86
CA LYS A 133 16.26 5.29 27.78
C LYS A 133 15.66 4.10 27.01
N ALA A 134 14.84 4.37 25.99
CA ALA A 134 14.25 3.34 25.12
C ALA A 134 15.32 2.55 24.37
N PHE A 135 16.36 3.22 23.92
CA PHE A 135 17.50 2.62 23.21
C PHE A 135 18.67 2.25 24.13
N GLN A 136 18.41 1.97 25.40
CA GLN A 136 19.46 1.62 26.34
C GLN A 136 20.30 0.45 25.82
N GLY A 137 21.64 0.63 25.77
CA GLY A 137 22.58 -0.35 25.26
C GLY A 137 22.79 -0.35 23.75
N ILE A 138 22.06 0.48 22.99
CA ILE A 138 22.25 0.70 21.56
C ILE A 138 23.19 1.89 21.37
N LYS A 139 24.28 1.71 20.63
CA LYS A 139 25.23 2.76 20.27
C LYS A 139 25.11 3.15 18.80
N GLN A 140 24.75 2.21 17.95
CA GLN A 140 24.58 2.45 16.52
C GLN A 140 23.30 1.80 15.99
N ILE A 141 22.53 2.59 15.25
CA ILE A 141 21.38 2.15 14.46
C ILE A 141 21.82 2.14 13.00
N GLY A 142 21.90 0.94 12.40
CA GLY A 142 22.19 0.75 10.98
C GLY A 142 20.93 0.77 10.15
N VAL A 143 20.81 1.69 9.20
CA VAL A 143 19.68 1.77 8.26
C VAL A 143 20.12 1.25 6.90
N LEU A 144 19.64 0.08 6.52
CA LEU A 144 20.03 -0.57 5.25
C LEU A 144 19.04 -0.23 4.15
N GLY A 145 19.52 0.49 3.12
CA GLY A 145 18.73 0.87 1.96
C GLY A 145 18.32 2.34 1.92
N TRP A 146 18.07 2.82 0.70
CA TRP A 146 17.69 4.20 0.41
C TRP A 146 16.55 4.24 -0.62
N GLY A 147 15.53 3.40 -0.38
CA GLY A 147 14.32 3.29 -1.22
C GLY A 147 13.23 4.27 -0.81
N SER A 148 12.02 3.78 -0.53
CA SER A 148 10.91 4.62 -0.05
C SER A 148 11.08 4.99 1.42
N GLN A 149 11.25 4.02 2.33
CA GLN A 149 11.29 4.22 3.77
C GLN A 149 12.67 4.69 4.29
N GLY A 150 13.77 4.17 3.73
CA GLY A 150 15.12 4.42 4.23
C GLY A 150 15.47 5.90 4.43
N PRO A 151 15.28 6.78 3.42
CA PRO A 151 15.57 8.22 3.54
C PRO A 151 14.79 8.90 4.67
N ALA A 152 13.50 8.60 4.78
CA ALA A 152 12.64 9.20 5.78
C ALA A 152 13.02 8.75 7.19
N GLN A 153 13.15 7.44 7.41
CA GLN A 153 13.44 6.89 8.73
C GLN A 153 14.83 7.24 9.23
N ALA A 154 15.85 7.18 8.38
CA ALA A 154 17.20 7.57 8.76
C ALA A 154 17.28 9.04 9.20
N GLN A 155 16.67 9.95 8.43
CA GLN A 155 16.65 11.38 8.74
C GLN A 155 15.83 11.67 10.00
N ASN A 156 14.63 11.06 10.15
CA ASN A 156 13.77 11.29 11.29
C ASN A 156 14.43 10.81 12.59
N LEU A 157 15.02 9.60 12.59
CA LEU A 157 15.76 9.08 13.75
C LEU A 157 16.95 9.96 14.11
N ARG A 158 17.79 10.35 13.12
CA ARG A 158 18.91 11.26 13.35
C ARG A 158 18.45 12.57 13.99
N ASP A 159 17.42 13.18 13.41
CA ASP A 159 16.91 14.48 13.86
C ASP A 159 16.29 14.37 15.28
N SER A 160 15.58 13.28 15.58
CA SER A 160 14.96 13.04 16.90
C SER A 160 15.99 12.74 17.98
N LEU A 161 17.01 11.93 17.67
CA LEU A 161 18.13 11.64 18.58
C LEU A 161 18.97 12.89 18.87
N ALA A 162 19.14 13.77 17.87
CA ALA A 162 19.80 15.05 18.06
C ALA A 162 19.00 15.98 19.02
N VAL A 163 17.67 16.01 18.92
CA VAL A 163 16.81 16.73 19.87
C VAL A 163 16.91 16.13 21.26
N ALA A 164 16.97 14.80 21.37
CA ALA A 164 17.17 14.07 22.62
C ALA A 164 18.59 14.23 23.22
N LYS A 165 19.51 14.88 22.52
CA LYS A 165 20.93 14.99 22.87
C LYS A 165 21.59 13.62 23.12
N SER A 166 21.26 12.67 22.28
CA SER A 166 21.77 11.29 22.35
C SER A 166 23.02 11.13 21.49
N ASP A 167 23.99 10.35 21.98
CA ASP A 167 25.21 10.00 21.24
C ASP A 167 25.03 8.80 20.31
N ILE A 168 23.81 8.27 20.16
CA ILE A 168 23.52 7.15 19.28
C ILE A 168 23.70 7.57 17.83
N VAL A 169 24.53 6.83 17.11
CA VAL A 169 24.83 7.09 15.69
C VAL A 169 23.77 6.41 14.80
N VAL A 170 23.21 7.17 13.87
CA VAL A 170 22.42 6.59 12.76
C VAL A 170 23.34 6.49 11.55
N LYS A 171 23.66 5.25 11.13
CA LYS A 171 24.54 4.94 10.00
C LYS A 171 23.76 4.29 8.87
N VAL A 172 23.88 4.82 7.67
CA VAL A 172 23.24 4.30 6.46
C VAL A 172 24.17 3.31 5.77
N GLY A 173 23.69 2.09 5.52
CA GLY A 173 24.40 1.03 4.82
C GLY A 173 23.91 0.86 3.39
N LEU A 174 24.78 1.11 2.38
CA LEU A 174 24.45 1.05 0.96
C LEU A 174 25.49 0.29 0.16
N ARG A 175 25.09 -0.24 -0.99
CA ARG A 175 26.04 -0.89 -1.92
C ARG A 175 27.01 0.16 -2.47
N LYS A 176 28.30 -0.11 -2.38
CA LYS A 176 29.37 0.76 -2.91
C LYS A 176 29.10 1.16 -4.37
N GLY A 177 29.18 2.43 -4.67
CA GLY A 177 29.00 2.99 -6.02
C GLY A 177 27.55 3.04 -6.51
N SER A 178 26.56 2.78 -5.66
CA SER A 178 25.15 2.99 -6.03
C SER A 178 24.79 4.49 -6.04
N LYS A 179 23.88 4.90 -6.94
CA LYS A 179 23.34 6.27 -6.97
C LYS A 179 22.77 6.69 -5.62
N SER A 180 22.22 5.77 -4.87
CA SER A 180 21.68 6.02 -3.52
C SER A 180 22.73 6.58 -2.55
N CYS A 181 24.04 6.31 -2.77
CA CYS A 181 25.10 6.91 -1.96
C CYS A 181 25.17 8.44 -2.14
N ASP A 182 24.96 8.92 -3.36
CA ASP A 182 24.97 10.36 -3.64
C ASP A 182 23.74 11.04 -3.01
N ASP A 183 22.58 10.40 -3.11
CA ASP A 183 21.34 10.88 -2.46
C ASP A 183 21.48 10.91 -0.93
N ALA A 184 22.12 9.89 -0.33
CA ALA A 184 22.38 9.84 1.13
C ALA A 184 23.37 10.93 1.56
N ARG A 185 24.43 11.20 0.76
CA ARG A 185 25.37 12.30 1.03
C ARG A 185 24.67 13.66 0.96
N ALA A 186 23.79 13.87 -0.03
CA ALA A 186 22.96 15.07 -0.12
C ALA A 186 22.07 15.27 1.10
N ALA A 187 21.60 14.17 1.75
CA ALA A 187 20.84 14.18 2.99
C ALA A 187 21.71 14.33 4.25
N GLY A 188 23.04 14.46 4.11
CA GLY A 188 23.99 14.69 5.20
C GLY A 188 24.55 13.42 5.86
N PHE A 189 24.41 12.25 5.24
CA PHE A 189 25.08 11.01 5.67
C PHE A 189 26.35 10.82 4.85
N THR A 190 27.52 10.81 5.50
CA THR A 190 28.81 10.76 4.81
C THR A 190 29.77 9.74 5.43
N GLU A 191 30.70 9.28 4.63
CA GLU A 191 31.79 8.42 5.08
C GLU A 191 32.73 9.17 6.06
N ALA A 192 32.93 10.46 5.84
CA ALA A 192 33.78 11.31 6.69
C ALA A 192 33.27 11.44 8.13
N THR A 193 31.95 11.40 8.32
CA THR A 193 31.30 11.42 9.64
C THR A 193 31.00 10.03 10.17
N ASN A 194 31.42 8.98 9.46
CA ASN A 194 31.07 7.58 9.73
C ASN A 194 29.55 7.30 9.80
N THR A 195 28.74 8.08 9.07
CA THR A 195 27.29 7.92 9.00
C THR A 195 26.81 7.28 7.69
N LEU A 196 27.73 6.99 6.76
CA LEU A 196 27.49 6.25 5.50
C LEU A 196 28.58 5.18 5.35
N GLY A 197 28.20 3.97 4.99
CA GLY A 197 29.13 2.87 4.79
C GLY A 197 28.61 1.76 3.88
N ASP A 198 29.37 0.68 3.77
CA ASP A 198 28.93 -0.55 3.09
C ASP A 198 27.83 -1.27 3.89
N VAL A 199 26.99 -2.03 3.19
CA VAL A 199 25.87 -2.77 3.82
C VAL A 199 26.35 -3.70 4.92
N LEU A 200 27.28 -4.62 4.62
CA LEU A 200 27.70 -5.65 5.59
C LEU A 200 28.58 -5.09 6.71
N GLU A 201 29.42 -4.09 6.41
CA GLU A 201 30.18 -3.35 7.42
C GLU A 201 29.21 -2.66 8.41
N THR A 202 28.19 -1.98 7.89
CA THR A 202 27.18 -1.30 8.73
C THR A 202 26.41 -2.31 9.59
N VAL A 203 26.02 -3.47 9.04
CA VAL A 203 25.36 -4.54 9.81
C VAL A 203 26.24 -5.03 10.96
N ALA A 204 27.52 -5.32 10.68
CA ALA A 204 28.44 -5.87 11.67
C ALA A 204 28.75 -4.89 12.83
N GLU A 205 28.63 -3.59 12.60
CA GLU A 205 28.87 -2.54 13.59
C GLU A 205 27.62 -2.15 14.39
N SER A 206 26.40 -2.46 13.89
CA SER A 206 25.14 -1.99 14.47
C SER A 206 24.61 -2.87 15.59
N ASP A 207 23.96 -2.28 16.57
CA ASP A 207 23.24 -2.94 17.65
C ASP A 207 21.75 -3.10 17.32
N LEU A 208 21.22 -2.17 16.52
CA LEU A 208 19.90 -2.23 15.88
C LEU A 208 20.09 -2.10 14.38
N VAL A 209 19.64 -3.08 13.60
CA VAL A 209 19.73 -3.12 12.14
C VAL A 209 18.34 -2.96 11.54
N LEU A 210 18.06 -1.81 10.93
CA LEU A 210 16.81 -1.55 10.22
C LEU A 210 16.95 -2.00 8.76
N LEU A 211 16.28 -3.09 8.40
CA LEU A 211 16.37 -3.70 7.08
C LEU A 211 15.34 -3.10 6.13
N LEU A 212 15.70 -1.99 5.46
CA LEU A 212 14.83 -1.18 4.61
C LEU A 212 15.19 -1.26 3.12
N ILE A 213 15.87 -2.33 2.69
CA ILE A 213 16.05 -2.67 1.28
C ILE A 213 14.77 -3.25 0.70
N SER A 214 14.65 -3.31 -0.63
CA SER A 214 13.45 -3.89 -1.27
C SER A 214 13.26 -5.36 -0.90
N ASP A 215 12.02 -5.83 -0.85
CA ASP A 215 11.66 -7.17 -0.39
C ASP A 215 12.33 -8.29 -1.21
N ALA A 216 12.42 -8.12 -2.54
CA ALA A 216 13.19 -9.05 -3.37
C ALA A 216 14.68 -9.08 -2.96
N ALA A 217 15.26 -7.93 -2.60
CA ALA A 217 16.64 -7.88 -2.11
C ALA A 217 16.76 -8.47 -0.70
N GLN A 218 15.74 -8.33 0.15
CA GLN A 218 15.69 -9.03 1.43
C GLN A 218 15.70 -10.56 1.21
N ALA A 219 14.82 -11.06 0.35
CA ALA A 219 14.74 -12.48 0.01
C ALA A 219 16.05 -13.06 -0.55
N ASP A 220 16.84 -12.26 -1.26
CA ASP A 220 18.09 -12.70 -1.86
C ASP A 220 19.29 -12.59 -0.90
N ASN A 221 19.25 -11.68 0.10
CA ASN A 221 20.43 -11.34 0.92
C ASN A 221 20.29 -11.61 2.43
N TYR A 222 19.11 -11.99 2.94
CA TYR A 222 18.88 -12.12 4.38
C TYR A 222 19.90 -13.04 5.08
N ARG A 223 20.34 -14.15 4.46
CA ARG A 223 21.32 -15.07 5.06
C ARG A 223 22.67 -14.40 5.29
N GLN A 224 23.14 -13.57 4.36
CA GLN A 224 24.40 -12.83 4.50
C GLN A 224 24.26 -11.75 5.60
N ILE A 225 23.12 -11.06 5.62
CA ILE A 225 22.80 -10.05 6.63
C ILE A 225 22.75 -10.70 8.02
N PHE A 226 22.03 -11.81 8.17
CA PHE A 226 21.96 -12.54 9.44
C PHE A 226 23.35 -13.00 9.91
N THR A 227 24.18 -13.48 8.98
CA THR A 227 25.55 -13.90 9.32
C THR A 227 26.42 -12.75 9.83
N ALA A 228 26.25 -11.55 9.27
CA ALA A 228 27.02 -10.37 9.65
C ALA A 228 26.52 -9.70 10.96
N MET A 229 25.27 -9.94 11.38
CA MET A 229 24.70 -9.36 12.60
C MET A 229 25.42 -9.88 13.86
N LYS A 230 25.62 -8.99 14.83
CA LYS A 230 26.12 -9.34 16.17
C LYS A 230 25.15 -10.29 16.89
N PRO A 231 25.62 -11.23 17.71
CA PRO A 231 24.78 -11.90 18.71
C PRO A 231 24.10 -10.86 19.63
N ASN A 232 22.88 -11.12 20.05
CA ASN A 232 22.06 -10.24 20.88
C ASN A 232 21.77 -8.84 20.29
N SER A 233 22.00 -8.64 18.98
CA SER A 233 21.55 -7.46 18.27
C SER A 233 20.06 -7.57 17.92
N ILE A 234 19.50 -6.47 17.43
CA ILE A 234 18.07 -6.38 17.10
C ILE A 234 17.93 -6.19 15.59
N LEU A 235 17.12 -7.02 14.95
CA LEU A 235 16.66 -6.83 13.57
C LEU A 235 15.35 -6.04 13.61
N GLY A 236 15.32 -4.88 12.97
CA GLY A 236 14.14 -4.06 12.77
C GLY A 236 13.63 -4.16 11.33
N LEU A 237 12.35 -4.45 11.18
CA LEU A 237 11.63 -4.50 9.90
C LEU A 237 10.59 -3.38 9.85
N SER A 238 10.37 -2.77 8.69
CA SER A 238 9.26 -1.82 8.49
C SER A 238 8.14 -2.41 7.64
N HIS A 239 8.16 -3.74 7.47
CA HIS A 239 7.18 -4.53 6.77
C HIS A 239 7.42 -6.01 7.06
N GLY A 240 6.36 -6.76 7.31
CA GLY A 240 6.47 -8.18 7.69
C GLY A 240 6.80 -9.16 6.56
N PHE A 241 7.07 -8.67 5.35
CA PHE A 241 7.35 -9.49 4.15
C PHE A 241 8.40 -10.60 4.38
N LEU A 242 9.50 -10.28 5.08
CA LEU A 242 10.57 -11.26 5.29
C LEU A 242 10.10 -12.46 6.11
N LEU A 243 9.19 -12.28 7.08
CA LEU A 243 8.58 -13.40 7.80
C LEU A 243 7.82 -14.32 6.84
N GLY A 244 6.94 -13.75 6.00
CA GLY A 244 6.18 -14.55 5.03
C GLY A 244 7.09 -15.26 4.02
N HIS A 245 8.23 -14.65 3.64
CA HIS A 245 9.23 -15.30 2.79
C HIS A 245 9.89 -16.49 3.50
N LEU A 246 10.32 -16.33 4.74
CA LEU A 246 10.93 -17.40 5.54
C LEU A 246 9.93 -18.55 5.77
N GLN A 247 8.69 -18.24 6.16
CA GLN A 247 7.62 -19.23 6.32
C GLN A 247 7.39 -20.04 5.04
N SER A 248 7.39 -19.37 3.87
CA SER A 248 7.24 -20.04 2.57
C SER A 248 8.40 -21.00 2.24
N GLY A 249 9.57 -20.78 2.82
CA GLY A 249 10.76 -21.62 2.71
C GLY A 249 10.96 -22.60 3.86
N ASN A 250 10.06 -22.65 4.82
CA ASN A 250 10.22 -23.41 6.07
C ASN A 250 11.49 -23.01 6.86
N GLU A 251 11.81 -21.71 6.83
CA GLU A 251 12.96 -21.11 7.51
C GLU A 251 12.49 -20.19 8.64
N GLU A 252 13.39 -19.91 9.59
CA GLU A 252 13.13 -19.07 10.75
C GLU A 252 14.23 -18.01 10.90
N PHE A 253 13.95 -16.98 11.69
CA PHE A 253 14.98 -16.02 12.11
C PHE A 253 16.02 -16.71 13.02
N ARG A 254 17.24 -16.13 13.05
CA ARG A 254 18.27 -16.55 14.01
C ARG A 254 17.73 -16.43 15.43
N LYS A 255 18.04 -17.41 16.28
CA LYS A 255 17.51 -17.49 17.67
C LYS A 255 18.24 -16.58 18.66
N ASP A 256 19.41 -16.07 18.30
CA ASP A 256 20.27 -15.23 19.15
C ASP A 256 20.15 -13.72 18.84
N ILE A 257 19.13 -13.31 18.09
CA ILE A 257 18.82 -11.90 17.84
C ILE A 257 17.35 -11.62 18.21
N SER A 258 17.05 -10.39 18.62
CA SER A 258 15.66 -9.95 18.70
C SER A 258 15.14 -9.52 17.31
N VAL A 259 13.84 -9.71 17.06
CA VAL A 259 13.18 -9.32 15.81
C VAL A 259 11.97 -8.47 16.14
N ILE A 260 11.99 -7.23 15.69
CA ILE A 260 10.93 -6.26 15.90
C ILE A 260 10.46 -5.67 14.56
N ALA A 261 9.27 -5.14 14.54
CA ALA A 261 8.80 -4.31 13.43
C ALA A 261 8.26 -2.98 13.93
N VAL A 262 8.48 -1.94 13.13
CA VAL A 262 7.77 -0.66 13.20
C VAL A 262 7.40 -0.28 11.77
N CYS A 263 6.10 -0.27 11.51
CA CYS A 263 5.56 -0.13 10.17
C CYS A 263 4.72 1.16 10.09
N PRO A 264 5.32 2.27 9.63
CA PRO A 264 4.57 3.51 9.41
C PRO A 264 3.47 3.27 8.37
N LYS A 265 2.23 3.65 8.69
CA LYS A 265 1.07 3.53 7.82
C LYS A 265 1.04 4.66 6.81
N GLY A 266 2.01 4.61 5.90
CA GLY A 266 2.25 5.59 4.86
C GLY A 266 3.57 5.41 4.14
N MET A 267 3.62 5.87 2.89
CA MET A 267 4.87 5.86 2.12
C MET A 267 5.94 6.76 2.76
N GLY A 268 7.21 6.41 2.57
CA GLY A 268 8.35 7.14 3.14
C GLY A 268 8.33 8.65 2.92
N PRO A 269 8.05 9.17 1.72
CA PRO A 269 7.86 10.60 1.48
C PRO A 269 6.84 11.27 2.41
N SER A 270 5.72 10.60 2.71
CA SER A 270 4.72 11.10 3.68
C SER A 270 5.25 11.05 5.11
N VAL A 271 5.98 9.99 5.48
CA VAL A 271 6.62 9.86 6.79
C VAL A 271 7.57 11.04 7.05
N ARG A 272 8.40 11.42 6.05
CA ARG A 272 9.30 12.58 6.19
C ARG A 272 8.54 13.91 6.21
N ARG A 273 7.61 14.09 5.29
CA ARG A 273 6.83 15.33 5.14
C ARG A 273 6.09 15.70 6.42
N LEU A 274 5.34 14.76 6.98
CA LEU A 274 4.54 15.01 8.18
C LEU A 274 5.40 15.11 9.45
N TYR A 275 6.50 14.35 9.53
CA TYR A 275 7.48 14.53 10.61
C TYR A 275 8.03 15.96 10.69
N VAL A 276 8.33 16.56 9.53
CA VAL A 276 8.85 17.95 9.49
C VAL A 276 7.83 18.95 10.04
N GLN A 277 6.54 18.77 9.74
CA GLN A 277 5.45 19.58 10.32
C GLN A 277 5.38 19.46 11.85
N GLY A 278 5.86 18.37 12.42
CA GLY A 278 5.94 18.17 13.86
C GLY A 278 6.80 19.20 14.60
N LYS A 279 7.60 20.01 13.90
CA LYS A 279 8.32 21.14 14.49
C LYS A 279 7.37 22.25 14.93
N GLU A 280 6.24 22.38 14.25
CA GLU A 280 5.24 23.43 14.48
C GLU A 280 3.99 22.86 15.18
N VAL A 281 3.61 21.63 14.82
CA VAL A 281 2.43 20.94 15.33
C VAL A 281 2.86 19.65 16.02
N ASN A 282 2.96 19.66 17.36
CA ASN A 282 3.34 18.47 18.12
C ASN A 282 2.38 17.30 17.84
N GLY A 283 2.94 16.10 17.64
CA GLY A 283 2.17 14.93 17.25
C GLY A 283 1.84 14.84 15.75
N ALA A 284 2.36 15.75 14.91
CA ALA A 284 2.30 15.60 13.46
C ALA A 284 3.21 14.45 12.99
N GLY A 285 2.67 13.57 12.15
CA GLY A 285 3.40 12.40 11.65
C GLY A 285 2.47 11.39 10.99
N ILE A 286 3.01 10.23 10.69
CA ILE A 286 2.30 9.04 10.24
C ILE A 286 2.22 8.04 11.40
N ASN A 287 1.04 7.50 11.67
CA ASN A 287 0.87 6.45 12.68
C ASN A 287 1.68 5.21 12.31
N SER A 288 2.08 4.45 13.30
CA SER A 288 2.79 3.19 13.07
C SER A 288 2.15 2.04 13.83
N SER A 289 2.13 0.87 13.23
CA SER A 289 2.04 -0.37 13.98
C SER A 289 3.43 -0.79 14.48
N PHE A 290 3.47 -1.59 15.56
CA PHE A 290 4.68 -2.27 15.97
C PHE A 290 4.40 -3.74 16.32
N ALA A 291 5.41 -4.58 16.12
CA ALA A 291 5.37 -5.98 16.51
C ALA A 291 6.68 -6.38 17.17
N VAL A 292 6.61 -7.27 18.15
CA VAL A 292 7.75 -7.99 18.72
C VAL A 292 7.59 -9.44 18.35
N HIS A 293 8.35 -9.88 17.34
CA HIS A 293 8.30 -11.27 16.88
C HIS A 293 9.19 -12.18 17.73
N GLN A 294 10.35 -11.67 18.15
CA GLN A 294 11.32 -12.37 18.98
C GLN A 294 12.04 -11.39 19.90
N ASP A 295 12.13 -11.71 21.20
CA ASP A 295 12.83 -10.90 22.20
C ASP A 295 13.79 -11.79 22.98
N VAL A 296 15.10 -11.54 22.87
CA VAL A 296 16.13 -12.37 23.52
C VAL A 296 16.61 -11.81 24.86
N ASP A 297 16.34 -10.53 25.15
CA ASP A 297 16.86 -9.85 26.33
C ASP A 297 15.87 -8.95 27.07
N GLY A 298 14.61 -8.95 26.67
CA GLY A 298 13.52 -8.21 27.31
C GLY A 298 13.49 -6.71 27.02
N ARG A 299 14.18 -6.24 25.95
CA ARG A 299 14.24 -4.83 25.53
C ARG A 299 13.40 -4.52 24.28
N ALA A 300 12.99 -5.55 23.55
CA ALA A 300 12.47 -5.40 22.20
C ALA A 300 11.27 -4.44 22.11
N THR A 301 10.34 -4.50 23.06
CA THR A 301 9.17 -3.61 23.09
C THR A 301 9.55 -2.13 23.22
N ASP A 302 10.40 -1.79 24.20
CA ASP A 302 10.82 -0.40 24.41
C ASP A 302 11.63 0.14 23.23
N VAL A 303 12.47 -0.71 22.60
CA VAL A 303 13.22 -0.34 21.39
C VAL A 303 12.28 -0.09 20.21
N ALA A 304 11.28 -0.95 19.99
CA ALA A 304 10.29 -0.76 18.92
C ALA A 304 9.48 0.54 19.13
N LEU A 305 9.00 0.77 20.36
CA LEU A 305 8.29 2.00 20.69
C LEU A 305 9.19 3.25 20.55
N GLY A 306 10.45 3.16 21.01
CA GLY A 306 11.44 4.23 20.81
C GLY A 306 11.69 4.52 19.33
N TRP A 307 11.78 3.49 18.50
CA TRP A 307 11.90 3.67 17.06
C TRP A 307 10.66 4.39 16.49
N SER A 308 9.45 3.96 16.83
CA SER A 308 8.21 4.61 16.36
C SER A 308 8.10 6.07 16.81
N VAL A 309 8.37 6.36 18.09
CA VAL A 309 8.42 7.72 18.63
C VAL A 309 9.48 8.55 17.91
N GLY A 310 10.67 7.98 17.67
CA GLY A 310 11.75 8.62 16.93
C GLY A 310 11.40 8.91 15.46
N LEU A 311 10.48 8.17 14.86
CA LEU A 311 9.93 8.48 13.54
C LEU A 311 8.90 9.62 13.56
N GLY A 312 8.39 10.01 14.74
CA GLY A 312 7.39 11.04 14.90
C GLY A 312 5.95 10.54 14.75
N SER A 313 5.69 9.26 15.01
CA SER A 313 4.34 8.71 14.90
C SER A 313 3.39 9.36 15.92
N PRO A 314 2.21 9.85 15.51
CA PRO A 314 1.19 10.42 16.42
C PRO A 314 0.73 9.44 17.48
N PHE A 315 0.51 8.19 17.08
CA PHE A 315 0.33 7.07 17.99
C PHE A 315 0.87 5.77 17.37
N THR A 316 1.19 4.84 18.24
CA THR A 316 1.71 3.52 17.89
C THR A 316 0.81 2.46 18.49
N PHE A 317 0.34 1.51 17.70
CA PHE A 317 -0.50 0.38 18.11
C PHE A 317 0.21 -0.96 17.89
N ALA A 318 -0.15 -1.95 18.70
CA ALA A 318 0.46 -3.27 18.60
C ALA A 318 -0.23 -4.13 17.53
N THR A 319 0.56 -4.94 16.84
CA THR A 319 0.11 -5.99 15.92
C THR A 319 1.07 -7.19 15.98
N THR A 320 0.80 -8.25 15.23
CA THR A 320 1.78 -9.30 14.97
C THR A 320 2.49 -9.04 13.65
N LEU A 321 3.71 -9.55 13.52
CA LEU A 321 4.44 -9.43 12.24
C LEU A 321 3.73 -10.16 11.08
N GLU A 322 2.93 -11.17 11.42
CA GLU A 322 2.13 -11.92 10.45
C GLU A 322 0.88 -11.14 10.01
N ASP A 323 0.13 -10.56 10.93
CA ASP A 323 -1.04 -9.74 10.59
C ASP A 323 -0.62 -8.49 9.83
N GLU A 324 0.51 -7.89 10.21
CA GLU A 324 1.07 -6.72 9.52
C GLU A 324 1.33 -7.00 8.04
N TYR A 325 2.08 -8.07 7.67
CA TYR A 325 2.35 -8.28 6.25
C TYR A 325 1.10 -8.67 5.46
N LYS A 326 0.13 -9.32 6.13
CA LYS A 326 -1.12 -9.67 5.47
C LYS A 326 -1.98 -8.45 5.18
N SER A 327 -2.16 -7.56 6.15
CA SER A 327 -2.97 -6.35 5.99
C SER A 327 -2.32 -5.33 5.08
N ASP A 328 -1.01 -5.09 5.20
CA ASP A 328 -0.26 -4.12 4.42
C ASP A 328 -0.18 -4.51 2.93
N ILE A 329 0.26 -5.74 2.62
CA ILE A 329 0.29 -6.22 1.23
C ILE A 329 -1.13 -6.23 0.65
N PHE A 330 -2.13 -6.64 1.41
CA PHE A 330 -3.53 -6.61 0.98
C PHE A 330 -4.00 -5.17 0.69
N GLY A 331 -3.74 -4.23 1.59
CA GLY A 331 -4.09 -2.83 1.44
C GLY A 331 -3.46 -2.18 0.20
N GLU A 332 -2.17 -2.44 -0.07
CA GLU A 332 -1.45 -1.96 -1.26
C GLU A 332 -2.07 -2.44 -2.59
N ARG A 333 -2.65 -3.64 -2.62
CA ARG A 333 -3.37 -4.17 -3.80
C ARG A 333 -4.80 -3.67 -3.85
N GLY A 334 -5.39 -3.39 -2.68
CA GLY A 334 -6.74 -2.85 -2.47
C GLY A 334 -6.79 -1.32 -2.57
N ILE A 335 -7.45 -0.72 -1.58
CA ILE A 335 -7.81 0.71 -1.54
C ILE A 335 -6.59 1.64 -1.63
N LEU A 336 -5.44 1.22 -1.12
CA LEU A 336 -4.27 2.09 -1.05
C LEU A 336 -3.72 2.43 -2.43
N LEU A 337 -3.59 1.47 -3.33
CA LEU A 337 -2.99 1.70 -4.65
C LEU A 337 -3.72 0.95 -5.78
N GLY A 338 -3.83 -0.39 -5.69
CA GLY A 338 -4.28 -1.21 -6.83
C GLY A 338 -5.72 -0.93 -7.21
N ALA A 339 -6.62 -0.98 -6.25
CA ALA A 339 -8.04 -0.78 -6.50
C ALA A 339 -8.37 0.67 -6.88
N VAL A 340 -7.85 1.67 -6.16
CA VAL A 340 -8.09 3.07 -6.50
C VAL A 340 -7.58 3.40 -7.90
N HIS A 341 -6.42 2.86 -8.32
CA HIS A 341 -5.90 3.00 -9.67
C HIS A 341 -6.86 2.43 -10.72
N GLY A 342 -7.34 1.19 -10.54
CA GLY A 342 -8.28 0.57 -11.47
C GLY A 342 -9.63 1.29 -11.52
N VAL A 343 -10.15 1.68 -10.35
CA VAL A 343 -11.45 2.37 -10.23
C VAL A 343 -11.46 3.72 -10.93
N VAL A 344 -10.42 4.56 -10.76
CA VAL A 344 -10.42 5.89 -11.42
C VAL A 344 -10.33 5.77 -12.95
N GLU A 345 -9.59 4.79 -13.48
CA GLU A 345 -9.54 4.53 -14.92
C GLU A 345 -10.90 4.04 -15.44
N ALA A 346 -11.56 3.13 -14.73
CA ALA A 346 -12.87 2.63 -15.10
C ALA A 346 -13.95 3.73 -15.09
N LEU A 347 -14.00 4.51 -14.02
CA LEU A 347 -14.98 5.60 -13.88
C LEU A 347 -14.75 6.71 -14.92
N PHE A 348 -13.50 7.06 -15.19
CA PHE A 348 -13.18 8.03 -16.25
C PHE A 348 -13.71 7.56 -17.62
N ARG A 349 -13.51 6.29 -17.99
CA ARG A 349 -14.04 5.72 -19.22
C ARG A 349 -15.57 5.64 -19.21
N ARG A 350 -16.17 5.30 -18.07
CA ARG A 350 -17.63 5.29 -17.90
C ARG A 350 -18.21 6.66 -18.20
N TYR A 351 -17.72 7.70 -17.54
CA TYR A 351 -18.27 9.06 -17.71
C TYR A 351 -18.06 9.60 -19.11
N THR A 352 -16.88 9.42 -19.69
CA THR A 352 -16.64 9.82 -21.08
C THR A 352 -17.46 9.00 -22.08
N GLY A 353 -17.73 7.73 -21.79
CA GLY A 353 -18.61 6.87 -22.58
C GLY A 353 -20.08 7.32 -22.58
N TYR A 354 -20.53 7.94 -21.48
CA TYR A 354 -21.85 8.58 -21.40
C TYR A 354 -21.88 10.02 -21.92
N GLY A 355 -20.79 10.49 -22.55
CA GLY A 355 -20.75 11.81 -23.21
C GLY A 355 -20.28 12.94 -22.29
N MET A 356 -19.83 12.69 -21.07
CA MET A 356 -19.25 13.72 -20.22
C MET A 356 -17.93 14.22 -20.84
N PRO A 357 -17.69 15.56 -20.91
CA PRO A 357 -16.40 16.10 -21.32
C PRO A 357 -15.23 15.51 -20.49
N GLU A 358 -14.06 15.30 -21.12
CA GLU A 358 -12.94 14.60 -20.51
C GLU A 358 -12.41 15.28 -19.23
N ASP A 359 -12.35 16.62 -19.23
CA ASP A 359 -11.93 17.42 -18.08
C ASP A 359 -12.92 17.29 -16.90
N ALA A 360 -14.22 17.31 -17.19
CA ALA A 360 -15.26 17.07 -16.20
C ALA A 360 -15.21 15.62 -15.68
N ALA A 361 -15.00 14.63 -16.57
CA ALA A 361 -14.85 13.24 -16.17
C ALA A 361 -13.64 13.04 -15.23
N TYR A 362 -12.50 13.68 -15.52
CA TYR A 362 -11.33 13.64 -14.66
C TYR A 362 -11.60 14.28 -13.28
N LYS A 363 -12.23 15.46 -13.26
CA LYS A 363 -12.62 16.15 -12.02
C LYS A 363 -13.58 15.32 -11.18
N ASN A 364 -14.58 14.72 -11.82
CA ASN A 364 -15.57 13.88 -11.13
C ASN A 364 -15.05 12.50 -10.71
N THR A 365 -13.84 12.10 -11.13
CA THR A 365 -13.17 10.88 -10.71
C THR A 365 -12.00 11.18 -9.77
N VAL A 366 -10.83 11.46 -10.34
CA VAL A 366 -9.57 11.61 -9.60
C VAL A 366 -9.63 12.76 -8.60
N GLU A 367 -10.04 13.97 -9.04
CA GLU A 367 -10.07 15.12 -8.13
C GLU A 367 -11.19 15.02 -7.09
N SER A 368 -12.32 14.40 -7.42
CA SER A 368 -13.36 14.10 -6.42
C SER A 368 -12.85 13.21 -5.30
N ILE A 369 -12.17 12.11 -5.64
CA ILE A 369 -11.60 11.18 -4.64
C ILE A 369 -10.48 11.86 -3.85
N THR A 370 -9.49 12.43 -4.53
CA THR A 370 -8.26 12.92 -3.91
C THR A 370 -8.39 14.26 -3.20
N GLY A 371 -9.42 15.01 -3.54
CA GLY A 371 -9.73 16.31 -2.94
C GLY A 371 -10.83 16.21 -1.88
N ILE A 372 -12.06 16.56 -2.26
CA ILE A 372 -13.16 16.76 -1.29
C ILE A 372 -13.50 15.47 -0.52
N ILE A 373 -13.53 14.30 -1.18
CA ILE A 373 -13.86 13.03 -0.52
C ILE A 373 -12.77 12.68 0.51
N SER A 374 -11.49 12.66 0.10
CA SER A 374 -10.37 12.35 1.02
C SER A 374 -10.29 13.35 2.17
N LYS A 375 -10.42 14.64 1.91
CA LYS A 375 -10.41 15.67 2.95
C LYS A 375 -11.55 15.50 3.95
N THR A 376 -12.74 15.15 3.47
CA THR A 376 -13.90 14.90 4.34
C THR A 376 -13.68 13.64 5.19
N ILE A 377 -13.19 12.55 4.58
CA ILE A 377 -12.91 11.30 5.30
C ILE A 377 -11.83 11.52 6.37
N SER A 378 -10.74 12.19 6.01
CA SER A 378 -9.61 12.47 6.90
C SER A 378 -10.03 13.25 8.16
N THR A 379 -10.98 14.17 8.03
CA THR A 379 -11.36 15.09 9.12
C THR A 379 -12.66 14.72 9.83
N LYS A 380 -13.59 14.05 9.15
CA LYS A 380 -14.96 13.81 9.63
C LYS A 380 -15.45 12.37 9.41
N GLY A 381 -14.64 11.52 8.78
CA GLY A 381 -15.00 10.14 8.47
C GLY A 381 -15.88 9.95 7.22
N MET A 382 -16.07 8.70 6.83
CA MET A 382 -16.81 8.31 5.61
C MET A 382 -18.29 8.71 5.66
N LEU A 383 -18.91 8.59 6.84
CA LEU A 383 -20.32 8.92 7.01
C LEU A 383 -20.62 10.38 6.67
N ALA A 384 -19.68 11.29 6.98
CA ALA A 384 -19.83 12.71 6.66
C ALA A 384 -19.84 12.99 5.15
N VAL A 385 -19.20 12.16 4.33
CA VAL A 385 -19.29 12.26 2.86
C VAL A 385 -20.73 12.04 2.41
N TYR A 386 -21.35 10.96 2.85
CA TYR A 386 -22.75 10.65 2.55
C TYR A 386 -23.71 11.75 3.07
N GLN A 387 -23.52 12.19 4.32
CA GLN A 387 -24.38 13.21 4.95
C GLN A 387 -24.29 14.58 4.26
N SER A 388 -23.20 14.89 3.57
CA SER A 388 -23.03 16.17 2.85
C SER A 388 -23.71 16.19 1.47
N LEU A 389 -24.27 15.07 0.99
CA LEU A 389 -24.96 14.97 -0.28
C LEU A 389 -26.41 15.46 -0.17
N SER A 390 -26.96 15.99 -1.30
CA SER A 390 -28.41 16.22 -1.44
C SER A 390 -29.17 14.90 -1.42
N ASP A 391 -30.49 14.96 -1.32
CA ASP A 391 -31.33 13.74 -1.33
C ASP A 391 -31.21 12.96 -2.66
N GLU A 392 -31.08 13.65 -3.78
CA GLU A 392 -30.80 13.05 -5.09
C GLU A 392 -29.38 12.45 -5.11
N GLY A 393 -28.41 13.18 -4.58
CA GLY A 393 -27.04 12.71 -4.48
C GLY A 393 -26.89 11.48 -3.58
N LYS A 394 -27.66 11.38 -2.49
CA LYS A 394 -27.71 10.16 -1.66
C LYS A 394 -28.20 8.95 -2.42
N LYS A 395 -29.28 9.10 -3.22
CA LYS A 395 -29.79 8.00 -4.06
C LYS A 395 -28.76 7.54 -5.09
N GLU A 396 -28.05 8.48 -5.72
CA GLU A 396 -26.97 8.16 -6.65
C GLU A 396 -25.79 7.46 -5.95
N PHE A 397 -25.40 7.92 -4.76
CA PHE A 397 -24.41 7.27 -3.92
C PHE A 397 -24.84 5.84 -3.55
N GLU A 398 -26.07 5.66 -3.07
CA GLU A 398 -26.60 4.36 -2.62
C GLU A 398 -26.67 3.35 -3.76
N ALA A 399 -27.08 3.78 -4.96
CA ALA A 399 -27.08 2.96 -6.16
C ALA A 399 -25.66 2.54 -6.56
N ALA A 400 -24.72 3.49 -6.57
CA ALA A 400 -23.32 3.22 -6.87
C ALA A 400 -22.65 2.31 -5.83
N TYR A 401 -22.90 2.56 -4.53
CA TYR A 401 -22.42 1.73 -3.42
C TYR A 401 -22.95 0.30 -3.55
N SER A 402 -24.26 0.13 -3.72
CA SER A 402 -24.90 -1.18 -3.84
C SER A 402 -24.42 -2.00 -5.02
N ALA A 403 -24.17 -1.34 -6.16
CA ALA A 403 -23.68 -1.99 -7.38
C ALA A 403 -22.20 -2.41 -7.25
N SER A 404 -21.39 -1.63 -6.51
CA SER A 404 -19.94 -1.80 -6.43
C SER A 404 -19.48 -2.74 -5.32
N TYR A 405 -20.27 -2.89 -4.26
CA TYR A 405 -19.83 -3.57 -3.03
C TYR A 405 -19.38 -5.03 -3.26
N TYR A 406 -20.21 -5.85 -3.89
CA TYR A 406 -19.85 -7.26 -4.11
C TYR A 406 -18.75 -7.45 -5.15
N PRO A 407 -18.71 -6.73 -6.29
CA PRO A 407 -17.54 -6.77 -7.18
C PRO A 407 -16.24 -6.39 -6.48
N ASN A 408 -16.26 -5.43 -5.56
CA ASN A 408 -15.10 -5.12 -4.71
C ASN A 408 -14.75 -6.29 -3.79
N MET A 409 -15.75 -6.86 -3.10
CA MET A 409 -15.54 -8.01 -2.20
C MET A 409 -14.88 -9.18 -2.92
N ASP A 410 -15.34 -9.52 -4.13
CA ASP A 410 -14.83 -10.65 -4.91
C ASP A 410 -13.33 -10.49 -5.22
N VAL A 411 -12.93 -9.31 -5.75
CA VAL A 411 -11.52 -9.06 -6.10
C VAL A 411 -10.66 -8.93 -4.85
N LEU A 412 -11.13 -8.23 -3.82
CA LEU A 412 -10.40 -8.05 -2.57
C LEU A 412 -10.22 -9.38 -1.83
N TYR A 413 -11.23 -10.25 -1.84
CA TYR A 413 -11.11 -11.56 -1.22
C TYR A 413 -10.05 -12.43 -1.91
N GLU A 414 -10.01 -12.42 -3.26
CA GLU A 414 -8.97 -13.08 -4.04
C GLU A 414 -7.57 -12.56 -3.67
N ILE A 415 -7.43 -11.24 -3.52
CA ILE A 415 -6.15 -10.62 -3.11
C ILE A 415 -5.72 -11.12 -1.72
N TYR A 416 -6.65 -11.11 -0.74
CA TYR A 416 -6.29 -11.52 0.61
C TYR A 416 -5.83 -12.98 0.66
N GLU A 417 -6.52 -13.88 -0.06
CA GLU A 417 -6.13 -15.29 -0.14
C GLU A 417 -4.78 -15.49 -0.86
N ASP A 418 -4.50 -14.71 -1.92
CA ASP A 418 -3.19 -14.72 -2.59
C ASP A 418 -2.06 -14.26 -1.66
N VAL A 419 -2.33 -13.26 -0.80
CA VAL A 419 -1.37 -12.80 0.22
C VAL A 419 -1.19 -13.88 1.29
N ALA A 420 -2.28 -14.37 1.89
CA ALA A 420 -2.25 -15.32 2.98
C ALA A 420 -1.62 -16.67 2.60
N SER A 421 -1.77 -17.10 1.34
CA SER A 421 -1.13 -18.31 0.80
C SER A 421 0.34 -18.13 0.43
N GLY A 422 0.90 -16.90 0.51
CA GLY A 422 2.25 -16.55 0.10
C GLY A 422 2.45 -16.42 -1.42
N ASN A 423 1.38 -16.48 -2.23
CA ASN A 423 1.48 -16.30 -3.69
C ASN A 423 1.95 -14.89 -4.06
N GLU A 424 1.42 -13.86 -3.38
CA GLU A 424 1.86 -12.48 -3.59
C GLU A 424 3.33 -12.30 -3.23
N ILE A 425 3.82 -12.88 -2.14
CA ILE A 425 5.23 -12.85 -1.74
C ILE A 425 6.12 -13.45 -2.84
N ARG A 426 5.77 -14.64 -3.32
CA ARG A 426 6.50 -15.28 -4.44
C ARG A 426 6.47 -14.43 -5.70
N SER A 427 5.33 -13.84 -6.04
CA SER A 427 5.15 -12.96 -7.20
C SER A 427 6.07 -11.74 -7.13
N VAL A 428 6.17 -11.09 -5.97
CA VAL A 428 7.05 -9.93 -5.73
C VAL A 428 8.53 -10.31 -5.90
N VAL A 429 8.97 -11.43 -5.31
CA VAL A 429 10.36 -11.89 -5.43
C VAL A 429 10.72 -12.16 -6.90
N MET A 430 9.87 -12.89 -7.61
CA MET A 430 10.10 -13.20 -9.03
C MET A 430 10.12 -11.94 -9.90
N ALA A 431 9.19 -11.01 -9.68
CA ALA A 431 9.12 -9.77 -10.41
C ALA A 431 10.33 -8.87 -10.13
N GLY A 432 10.75 -8.76 -8.86
CA GLY A 432 11.93 -8.01 -8.45
C GLY A 432 13.22 -8.56 -9.08
N ARG A 433 13.39 -9.87 -9.12
CA ARG A 433 14.53 -10.52 -9.80
C ARG A 433 14.54 -10.23 -11.30
N ARG A 434 13.38 -10.27 -11.97
CA ARG A 434 13.27 -9.90 -13.40
C ARG A 434 13.62 -8.44 -13.66
N PHE A 435 13.13 -7.55 -12.82
CA PHE A 435 13.43 -6.12 -12.93
C PHE A 435 14.93 -5.81 -12.75
N SER A 436 15.60 -6.55 -11.89
CA SER A 436 17.05 -6.41 -11.62
C SER A 436 17.94 -7.14 -12.66
N ALA A 437 17.38 -8.01 -13.52
CA ALA A 437 18.13 -8.73 -14.52
C ALA A 437 18.63 -7.78 -15.61
N LYS A 438 19.93 -7.84 -15.92
CA LYS A 438 20.61 -6.94 -16.87
C LYS A 438 20.32 -7.25 -18.35
N GLU A 439 19.71 -8.39 -18.66
CA GLU A 439 19.55 -8.86 -20.02
C GLU A 439 18.11 -8.73 -20.50
N GLY A 440 17.89 -7.79 -21.45
CA GLY A 440 16.86 -7.83 -22.51
C GLY A 440 15.39 -8.03 -22.14
N LEU A 441 15.06 -8.19 -20.86
CA LEU A 441 13.68 -8.31 -20.43
C LEU A 441 13.04 -6.91 -20.42
N PRO A 442 11.77 -6.78 -20.88
CA PRO A 442 11.08 -5.51 -20.83
C PRO A 442 11.02 -4.96 -19.39
N SER A 443 10.91 -3.65 -19.26
CA SER A 443 10.72 -2.94 -17.98
C SER A 443 9.46 -3.38 -17.20
N PHE A 444 8.61 -4.17 -17.84
CA PHE A 444 7.59 -4.96 -17.15
C PHE A 444 8.28 -5.87 -16.08
N PRO A 445 7.77 -5.91 -14.85
CA PRO A 445 6.45 -5.47 -14.42
C PRO A 445 6.34 -4.01 -13.91
N LEU A 446 7.39 -3.22 -13.94
CA LEU A 446 7.36 -1.80 -13.54
C LEU A 446 7.22 -0.86 -14.75
N GLY A 447 6.44 -1.24 -15.75
CA GLY A 447 6.11 -0.40 -16.89
C GLY A 447 5.47 0.93 -16.51
N LYS A 448 5.57 1.91 -17.40
CA LYS A 448 4.97 3.23 -17.21
C LYS A 448 3.45 3.15 -17.18
N ILE A 449 2.84 3.85 -16.22
CA ILE A 449 1.39 3.98 -16.06
C ILE A 449 0.90 5.42 -16.24
N ASP A 450 1.76 6.30 -16.72
CA ASP A 450 1.54 7.73 -16.97
C ASP A 450 1.20 8.05 -18.44
N GLN A 451 0.70 7.07 -19.19
CA GLN A 451 0.43 7.22 -20.64
C GLN A 451 -1.03 6.99 -21.03
N THR A 452 -1.90 6.73 -20.05
CA THR A 452 -3.34 6.55 -20.31
C THR A 452 -4.00 7.84 -20.78
N ARG A 453 -5.18 7.71 -21.40
CA ARG A 453 -5.99 8.87 -21.79
C ARG A 453 -6.34 9.72 -20.56
N MET A 454 -6.74 9.08 -19.46
CA MET A 454 -7.05 9.75 -18.20
C MET A 454 -5.84 10.52 -17.65
N TRP A 455 -4.64 9.95 -17.66
CA TRP A 455 -3.42 10.64 -17.23
C TRP A 455 -3.18 11.94 -18.02
N LYS A 456 -3.24 11.87 -19.36
CA LYS A 456 -3.01 13.02 -20.25
C LYS A 456 -4.02 14.14 -20.06
N VAL A 457 -5.29 13.78 -19.81
CA VAL A 457 -6.33 14.75 -19.44
C VAL A 457 -6.02 15.35 -18.07
N GLY A 458 -5.61 14.53 -17.12
CA GLY A 458 -5.24 14.98 -15.79
C GLY A 458 -4.09 15.99 -15.77
N GLU A 459 -3.07 15.83 -16.64
CA GLU A 459 -2.00 16.83 -16.78
C GLU A 459 -2.55 18.21 -17.16
N LYS A 460 -3.48 18.26 -18.12
CA LYS A 460 -4.11 19.51 -18.58
C LYS A 460 -4.97 20.14 -17.48
N VAL A 461 -5.77 19.32 -16.78
CA VAL A 461 -6.66 19.79 -15.70
C VAL A 461 -5.84 20.35 -14.54
N ARG A 462 -4.79 19.64 -14.11
CA ARG A 462 -3.91 20.10 -13.02
C ARG A 462 -3.14 21.38 -13.37
N ALA A 463 -2.75 21.55 -14.62
CA ALA A 463 -2.01 22.74 -15.07
C ALA A 463 -2.81 24.05 -14.91
N VAL A 464 -4.15 23.97 -14.90
CA VAL A 464 -5.04 25.14 -14.76
C VAL A 464 -5.85 25.12 -13.46
N ARG A 465 -5.61 24.15 -12.59
CA ARG A 465 -6.31 24.01 -11.32
C ARG A 465 -5.92 25.15 -10.37
N PRO A 466 -6.89 25.91 -9.83
CA PRO A 466 -6.61 26.92 -8.80
C PRO A 466 -5.96 26.30 -7.57
N GLU A 467 -5.13 27.07 -6.89
CA GLU A 467 -4.55 26.67 -5.60
C GLU A 467 -5.68 26.45 -4.58
N GLY A 468 -5.61 25.34 -3.84
CA GLY A 468 -6.63 24.98 -2.84
C GLY A 468 -7.91 24.38 -3.40
N ASP A 469 -8.05 24.24 -4.73
CA ASP A 469 -9.21 23.56 -5.32
C ASP A 469 -9.19 22.06 -4.96
N VAL A 470 -10.27 21.61 -4.32
CA VAL A 470 -10.48 20.23 -3.88
C VAL A 470 -11.37 19.42 -4.81
N GLY A 471 -11.73 19.99 -5.96
CA GLY A 471 -12.62 19.35 -6.93
C GLY A 471 -14.07 19.20 -6.46
N PRO A 472 -14.95 18.68 -7.31
CA PRO A 472 -16.37 18.50 -7.01
C PRO A 472 -16.61 17.23 -6.18
N LEU A 473 -17.60 17.26 -5.30
CA LEU A 473 -18.13 16.05 -4.67
C LEU A 473 -19.09 15.37 -5.65
N HIS A 474 -18.64 14.30 -6.30
CA HIS A 474 -19.46 13.54 -7.22
C HIS A 474 -20.10 12.33 -6.52
N PRO A 475 -21.45 12.26 -6.40
CA PRO A 475 -22.11 11.24 -5.57
C PRO A 475 -21.82 9.80 -5.99
N PHE A 476 -21.87 9.53 -7.30
CA PHE A 476 -21.57 8.20 -7.84
C PHE A 476 -20.13 7.76 -7.52
N THR A 477 -19.16 8.62 -7.75
CA THR A 477 -17.74 8.35 -7.42
C THR A 477 -17.55 8.12 -5.91
N ALA A 478 -18.23 8.92 -5.08
CA ALA A 478 -18.21 8.74 -3.63
C ALA A 478 -18.78 7.38 -3.21
N GLY A 479 -19.92 6.96 -3.80
CA GLY A 479 -20.53 5.66 -3.54
C GLY A 479 -19.61 4.49 -3.89
N VAL A 480 -18.96 4.52 -5.05
CA VAL A 480 -17.99 3.52 -5.48
C VAL A 480 -16.77 3.49 -4.54
N TYR A 481 -16.18 4.65 -4.24
CA TYR A 481 -14.97 4.72 -3.42
C TYR A 481 -15.21 4.29 -1.97
N VAL A 482 -16.32 4.73 -1.37
CA VAL A 482 -16.70 4.33 0.00
C VAL A 482 -17.06 2.84 0.06
N SER A 483 -17.74 2.29 -0.96
CA SER A 483 -18.03 0.86 -1.01
C SER A 483 -16.76 0.00 -1.09
N LEU A 484 -15.75 0.46 -1.83
CA LEU A 484 -14.45 -0.20 -1.90
C LEU A 484 -13.76 -0.20 -0.52
N MET A 485 -13.76 0.94 0.16
CA MET A 485 -13.19 1.09 1.50
C MET A 485 -13.90 0.18 2.52
N MET A 486 -15.24 0.17 2.51
CA MET A 486 -16.02 -0.69 3.39
C MET A 486 -15.87 -2.18 3.10
N ALA A 487 -15.70 -2.57 1.83
CA ALA A 487 -15.42 -3.95 1.45
C ALA A 487 -14.05 -4.41 1.99
N GLN A 488 -13.02 -3.58 1.91
CA GLN A 488 -11.71 -3.87 2.48
C GLN A 488 -11.77 -4.00 4.01
N ILE A 489 -12.43 -3.07 4.69
CA ILE A 489 -12.67 -3.10 6.14
C ILE A 489 -13.36 -4.41 6.55
N GLU A 490 -14.38 -4.81 5.83
CA GLU A 490 -15.13 -6.05 6.13
C GLU A 490 -14.25 -7.30 6.02
N ILE A 491 -13.41 -7.40 4.99
CA ILE A 491 -12.49 -8.53 4.84
C ILE A 491 -11.47 -8.57 5.99
N LEU A 492 -10.82 -7.45 6.32
CA LEU A 492 -9.86 -7.39 7.42
C LEU A 492 -10.52 -7.76 8.76
N ARG A 493 -11.76 -7.29 9.00
CA ARG A 493 -12.57 -7.66 10.16
C ARG A 493 -12.84 -9.17 10.21
N GLN A 494 -13.27 -9.78 9.09
CA GLN A 494 -13.52 -11.22 8.99
C GLN A 494 -12.24 -12.05 9.21
N LYS A 495 -11.09 -11.51 8.86
CA LYS A 495 -9.78 -12.15 9.05
C LYS A 495 -9.22 -11.96 10.46
N GLY A 496 -9.83 -11.10 11.28
CA GLY A 496 -9.52 -10.93 12.70
C GLY A 496 -8.47 -9.86 13.00
N HIS A 497 -8.20 -8.94 12.07
CA HIS A 497 -7.33 -7.79 12.32
C HIS A 497 -7.93 -6.84 13.37
N SER A 498 -7.07 -6.14 14.12
CA SER A 498 -7.49 -5.13 15.10
C SER A 498 -8.11 -3.92 14.41
N TYR A 499 -8.98 -3.18 15.12
CA TYR A 499 -9.57 -1.97 14.56
C TYR A 499 -8.55 -0.87 14.29
N SER A 500 -7.50 -0.73 15.12
CA SER A 500 -6.39 0.18 14.84
C SER A 500 -5.74 -0.14 13.51
N GLU A 501 -5.49 -1.42 13.22
CA GLU A 501 -4.91 -1.86 11.96
C GLU A 501 -5.88 -1.63 10.80
N ILE A 502 -7.15 -2.04 10.92
CA ILE A 502 -8.19 -1.86 9.91
C ILE A 502 -8.33 -0.40 9.51
N VAL A 503 -8.45 0.52 10.49
CA VAL A 503 -8.66 1.94 10.23
C VAL A 503 -7.42 2.58 9.59
N ASN A 504 -6.22 2.21 10.03
CA ASN A 504 -4.99 2.75 9.46
C ASN A 504 -4.75 2.23 8.04
N GLU A 505 -4.88 0.92 7.78
CA GLU A 505 -4.62 0.29 6.48
C GLU A 505 -5.72 0.56 5.43
N SER A 506 -6.94 0.85 5.85
CA SER A 506 -8.05 1.02 4.90
C SER A 506 -8.49 2.45 4.72
N VAL A 507 -8.25 3.32 5.70
CA VAL A 507 -8.80 4.69 5.69
C VAL A 507 -7.70 5.73 5.80
N ILE A 508 -6.98 5.78 6.92
CA ILE A 508 -6.06 6.89 7.23
C ILE A 508 -4.91 6.95 6.23
N GLU A 509 -4.27 5.83 5.92
CA GLU A 509 -3.18 5.79 4.96
C GLU A 509 -3.63 6.22 3.57
N ALA A 510 -4.80 5.77 3.12
CA ALA A 510 -5.34 6.15 1.82
C ALA A 510 -5.51 7.67 1.70
N VAL A 511 -6.14 8.31 2.70
CA VAL A 511 -6.55 9.72 2.59
C VAL A 511 -5.46 10.70 3.01
N ASP A 512 -4.56 10.36 3.93
CA ASP A 512 -3.55 11.27 4.46
C ASP A 512 -2.15 11.08 3.87
N SER A 513 -1.83 9.85 3.44
CA SER A 513 -0.52 9.52 2.88
C SER A 513 -0.51 9.48 1.36
N LEU A 514 -1.45 8.76 0.75
CA LEU A 514 -1.39 8.36 -0.66
C LEU A 514 -2.16 9.30 -1.58
N ASN A 515 -3.45 9.52 -1.32
CA ASN A 515 -4.29 10.37 -2.16
C ASN A 515 -3.78 11.80 -2.34
N PRO A 516 -3.11 12.44 -1.36
CA PRO A 516 -2.46 13.74 -1.59
C PRO A 516 -1.40 13.73 -2.70
N PHE A 517 -0.65 12.63 -2.86
CA PHE A 517 0.29 12.49 -3.98
C PHE A 517 -0.45 12.30 -5.31
N MET A 518 -1.54 11.53 -5.33
CA MET A 518 -2.38 11.40 -6.52
C MET A 518 -3.01 12.73 -6.90
N HIS A 519 -3.45 13.54 -5.92
CA HIS A 519 -3.96 14.89 -6.14
C HIS A 519 -2.92 15.81 -6.75
N ALA A 520 -1.68 15.77 -6.22
CA ALA A 520 -0.59 16.62 -6.67
C ALA A 520 -0.21 16.34 -8.14
N ARG A 521 -0.09 15.06 -8.54
CA ARG A 521 0.47 14.75 -9.87
C ARG A 521 -0.07 13.46 -10.52
N GLY A 522 -1.19 12.92 -10.02
CA GLY A 522 -1.90 11.77 -10.59
C GLY A 522 -1.39 10.41 -10.10
N VAL A 523 -2.06 9.35 -10.57
CA VAL A 523 -1.88 7.96 -10.10
C VAL A 523 -0.42 7.50 -10.17
N ALA A 524 0.27 7.71 -11.29
CA ALA A 524 1.65 7.28 -11.46
C ALA A 524 2.58 7.91 -10.42
N PHE A 525 2.39 9.17 -10.11
CA PHE A 525 3.18 9.86 -9.10
C PHE A 525 2.96 9.31 -7.69
N MET A 526 1.72 9.00 -7.35
CA MET A 526 1.41 8.33 -6.09
C MET A 526 2.07 6.94 -6.03
N VAL A 527 1.80 6.09 -7.00
CA VAL A 527 2.27 4.70 -7.04
C VAL A 527 3.80 4.63 -7.05
N ASP A 528 4.47 5.44 -7.88
CA ASP A 528 5.92 5.35 -8.08
C ASP A 528 6.74 5.98 -6.94
N ASN A 529 6.14 6.74 -6.02
CA ASN A 529 6.75 7.15 -4.75
C ASN A 529 6.76 6.03 -3.69
N CYS A 530 5.98 4.98 -3.87
CA CYS A 530 5.88 3.86 -2.93
C CYS A 530 7.05 2.85 -3.07
N SER A 531 6.99 1.78 -2.27
CA SER A 531 7.92 0.65 -2.32
C SER A 531 7.86 -0.08 -3.67
N THR A 532 8.87 -0.89 -4.00
CA THR A 532 8.83 -1.72 -5.21
C THR A 532 7.68 -2.72 -5.15
N THR A 533 7.40 -3.29 -3.99
CA THR A 533 6.32 -4.24 -3.73
C THR A 533 4.96 -3.62 -3.98
N ALA A 534 4.72 -2.43 -3.45
CA ALA A 534 3.51 -1.65 -3.68
C ALA A 534 3.31 -1.29 -5.17
N ARG A 535 4.38 -0.85 -5.84
CA ARG A 535 4.37 -0.53 -7.29
C ARG A 535 4.02 -1.74 -8.15
N LEU A 536 4.56 -2.92 -7.80
CA LEU A 536 4.25 -4.18 -8.47
C LEU A 536 2.80 -4.60 -8.22
N GLY A 537 2.35 -4.51 -6.97
CA GLY A 537 0.98 -4.86 -6.58
C GLY A 537 -0.07 -4.01 -7.30
N SER A 538 0.12 -2.69 -7.33
CA SER A 538 -0.78 -1.78 -8.05
C SER A 538 -0.90 -2.17 -9.54
N ARG A 539 0.24 -2.42 -10.21
CA ARG A 539 0.25 -2.78 -11.64
C ARG A 539 -0.36 -4.15 -11.93
N LYS A 540 -0.24 -5.09 -10.99
CA LYS A 540 -0.84 -6.43 -11.12
C LYS A 540 -2.37 -6.37 -10.97
N TRP A 541 -2.87 -5.63 -9.98
CA TRP A 541 -4.25 -5.72 -9.55
C TRP A 541 -5.17 -4.62 -10.09
N ALA A 542 -4.65 -3.44 -10.45
CA ALA A 542 -5.47 -2.36 -11.03
C ALA A 542 -6.27 -2.81 -12.26
N PRO A 543 -5.75 -3.61 -13.21
CA PRO A 543 -6.53 -4.10 -14.34
C PRO A 543 -7.71 -5.01 -13.96
N ARG A 544 -7.64 -5.69 -12.80
CA ARG A 544 -8.75 -6.54 -12.32
C ARG A 544 -9.91 -5.68 -11.82
N PHE A 545 -9.61 -4.65 -11.04
CA PHE A 545 -10.61 -3.69 -10.61
C PHE A 545 -11.19 -2.91 -11.78
N ASP A 546 -10.34 -2.48 -12.70
CA ASP A 546 -10.77 -1.81 -13.92
C ASP A 546 -11.77 -2.67 -14.71
N TYR A 547 -11.47 -3.93 -14.95
CA TYR A 547 -12.37 -4.86 -15.62
C TYR A 547 -13.66 -5.10 -14.84
N ALA A 548 -13.59 -5.28 -13.54
CA ALA A 548 -14.76 -5.51 -12.68
C ALA A 548 -15.74 -4.31 -12.77
N PHE A 549 -15.21 -3.08 -12.81
CA PHE A 549 -16.04 -1.87 -12.84
C PHE A 549 -16.56 -1.46 -14.22
N VAL A 550 -15.91 -1.86 -15.30
CA VAL A 550 -16.44 -1.64 -16.68
C VAL A 550 -17.75 -2.41 -16.90
N SER A 551 -17.88 -3.56 -16.27
CA SER A 551 -19.04 -4.44 -16.42
C SER A 551 -20.14 -4.26 -15.36
N VAL A 552 -19.95 -3.36 -14.38
CA VAL A 552 -20.98 -3.09 -13.36
C VAL A 552 -22.17 -2.36 -13.99
N ASP A 553 -23.25 -3.09 -14.17
CA ASP A 553 -24.55 -2.51 -14.51
C ASP A 553 -25.16 -1.93 -13.23
N VAL A 554 -25.16 -0.61 -13.16
CA VAL A 554 -25.81 0.12 -12.08
C VAL A 554 -27.28 0.24 -12.46
N GLY A 555 -28.02 -0.86 -12.30
CA GLY A 555 -29.48 -0.80 -12.33
C GLY A 555 -30.00 0.00 -11.12
N ASP A 556 -31.27 0.41 -11.17
CA ASP A 556 -31.94 1.19 -10.12
C ASP A 556 -32.15 0.43 -8.79
N ARG A 557 -31.39 -0.65 -8.55
CA ARG A 557 -31.59 -1.51 -7.39
C ARG A 557 -30.64 -1.10 -6.26
N ILE A 558 -31.11 -0.22 -5.44
CA ILE A 558 -30.52 0.04 -4.13
C ILE A 558 -30.74 -1.23 -3.26
N LYS A 559 -29.68 -1.64 -2.56
CA LYS A 559 -29.73 -2.74 -1.59
C LYS A 559 -29.80 -2.14 -0.18
N ASP A 560 -31.02 -1.97 0.29
CA ASP A 560 -31.31 -1.28 1.56
C ASP A 560 -30.54 -1.90 2.74
N ASP A 561 -30.38 -3.22 2.78
CA ASP A 561 -29.60 -3.94 3.79
C ASP A 561 -28.11 -3.56 3.80
N LEU A 562 -27.49 -3.33 2.63
CA LEU A 562 -26.12 -2.87 2.53
C LEU A 562 -25.97 -1.41 2.96
N ILE A 563 -26.93 -0.57 2.62
CA ILE A 563 -26.93 0.85 3.01
C ILE A 563 -27.13 0.96 4.51
N GLU A 564 -28.09 0.23 5.10
CA GLU A 564 -28.29 0.19 6.55
C GLU A 564 -27.02 -0.30 7.28
N LYS A 565 -26.39 -1.36 6.76
CA LYS A 565 -25.10 -1.85 7.30
C LYS A 565 -24.03 -0.77 7.24
N PHE A 566 -23.89 -0.04 6.14
CA PHE A 566 -22.93 1.07 6.02
C PHE A 566 -23.23 2.17 7.04
N LEU A 567 -24.47 2.63 7.13
CA LEU A 567 -24.85 3.76 7.99
C LEU A 567 -24.68 3.46 9.49
N THR A 568 -24.76 2.20 9.88
CA THR A 568 -24.69 1.76 11.29
C THR A 568 -23.40 1.04 11.64
N ASP A 569 -22.44 0.97 10.72
CA ASP A 569 -21.19 0.23 10.91
C ASP A 569 -20.35 0.83 12.06
N PRO A 570 -19.91 0.03 13.01
CA PRO A 570 -19.10 0.50 14.15
C PRO A 570 -17.74 1.08 13.76
N VAL A 571 -17.25 0.81 12.55
CA VAL A 571 -16.00 1.40 12.06
C VAL A 571 -16.04 2.94 12.06
N HIS A 572 -17.23 3.55 11.93
CA HIS A 572 -17.35 5.02 12.01
C HIS A 572 -16.91 5.56 13.35
N GLN A 573 -17.23 4.86 14.46
CA GLN A 573 -16.77 5.22 15.80
C GLN A 573 -15.25 5.01 15.90
N ALA A 574 -14.72 3.90 15.38
CA ALA A 574 -13.29 3.63 15.41
C ALA A 574 -12.48 4.71 14.64
N ILE A 575 -12.97 5.13 13.46
CA ILE A 575 -12.35 6.23 12.68
C ILE A 575 -12.37 7.54 13.48
N ALA A 576 -13.48 7.87 14.14
CA ALA A 576 -13.59 9.09 14.95
C ALA A 576 -12.57 9.09 16.09
N VAL A 577 -12.46 8.00 16.83
CA VAL A 577 -11.46 7.85 17.91
C VAL A 577 -10.04 7.99 17.36
N CYS A 578 -9.70 7.30 16.27
CA CYS A 578 -8.37 7.41 15.67
C CYS A 578 -8.08 8.83 15.14
N ALA A 579 -9.09 9.57 14.70
CA ALA A 579 -8.93 10.97 14.29
C ALA A 579 -8.60 11.88 15.47
N GLU A 580 -9.18 11.66 16.66
CA GLU A 580 -8.89 12.42 17.89
C GLU A 580 -7.47 12.15 18.44
N LEU A 581 -6.85 11.02 18.07
CA LEU A 581 -5.51 10.67 18.51
C LEU A 581 -4.39 11.44 17.81
N ARG A 582 -4.71 12.19 16.77
CA ARG A 582 -3.73 12.91 15.93
C ARG A 582 -4.20 14.33 15.63
N PRO A 583 -3.28 15.29 15.46
CA PRO A 583 -3.67 16.65 15.08
C PRO A 583 -4.17 16.69 13.63
N THR A 584 -5.00 17.69 13.34
CA THR A 584 -5.34 18.04 11.96
C THR A 584 -4.11 18.65 11.27
N LEU A 585 -3.73 18.11 10.11
CA LEU A 585 -2.52 18.49 9.39
C LEU A 585 -2.83 19.03 8.00
N ASP A 586 -1.91 19.84 7.47
CA ASP A 586 -1.87 20.10 6.04
C ASP A 586 -1.29 18.87 5.32
N ILE A 587 -2.15 18.16 4.59
CA ILE A 587 -1.77 16.98 3.81
C ILE A 587 -1.41 17.31 2.36
N ALA A 588 -1.41 18.57 1.94
CA ALA A 588 -1.02 18.98 0.59
C ALA A 588 0.42 18.57 0.27
N VAL A 589 0.65 18.16 -0.98
CA VAL A 589 1.95 17.68 -1.45
C VAL A 589 2.54 18.65 -2.46
N ASN A 590 3.75 19.14 -2.18
CA ASN A 590 4.58 19.79 -3.18
C ASN A 590 5.36 18.71 -3.96
N ALA A 591 5.03 18.55 -5.25
CA ALA A 591 5.61 17.50 -6.10
C ALA A 591 7.13 17.62 -6.33
N ASN A 592 7.73 18.77 -6.04
CA ASN A 592 9.18 19.02 -6.20
C ASN A 592 9.93 19.12 -4.87
N ALA A 593 9.26 18.85 -3.74
CA ALA A 593 9.90 18.91 -2.43
C ALA A 593 10.99 17.84 -2.26
N ASP A 594 11.87 18.06 -1.29
CA ASP A 594 13.03 17.20 -0.99
C ASP A 594 12.64 15.80 -0.47
N TYR A 595 11.45 15.66 0.11
CA TYR A 595 10.91 14.36 0.55
C TYR A 595 10.40 13.48 -0.62
N VAL A 596 10.13 14.06 -1.80
CA VAL A 596 9.76 13.29 -3.01
C VAL A 596 10.99 12.57 -3.53
N ARG A 597 10.83 11.37 -4.07
CA ARG A 597 11.92 10.59 -4.66
C ARG A 597 12.62 11.40 -5.76
N PRO A 598 13.97 11.48 -5.77
CA PRO A 598 14.69 12.35 -6.70
C PRO A 598 14.36 12.15 -8.18
N GLU A 599 14.15 10.88 -8.59
CA GLU A 599 13.81 10.51 -9.97
C GLU A 599 12.38 10.92 -10.39
N LEU A 600 11.53 11.31 -9.45
CA LEU A 600 10.16 11.75 -9.69
C LEU A 600 9.97 13.27 -9.57
N ARG A 601 11.00 14.02 -9.19
CA ARG A 601 10.98 15.49 -9.21
C ARG A 601 11.06 15.99 -10.65
N GLN A 602 10.51 17.18 -10.93
CA GLN A 602 10.58 17.82 -12.25
C GLN A 602 11.83 18.67 -12.37
#